data_ed954deb5d05856f47cb9ffb2de77a28
#
_entry.id   ed954deb5d05856f47cb9ffb2de77a28
#
_cell.length_a   1.000
_cell.length_b   1.000
_cell.length_c   1.000
_cell.angle_alpha   90.00
_cell.angle_beta   90.00
_cell.angle_gamma   90.00
#
_symmetry.space_group_name_H-M   'P 1'
#
loop_
_entity.id
_entity.type
_entity.pdbx_description
1 polymer ?
#
loop_
_entity_poly.entity_id
_entity_poly.type
_entity_poly.pdbx_seq_one_letter_code
_entity_poly.pdbx_strand_id
1 'polypeptide(L)'
;HTDPRWFAENLPFTDPAHLLITPDHYVFRMLYSQGVGLEKLGIPRLDGGSVEEDPRQIWQLFSQYYYLFAGTPVGAWFDHVFAEVFGMSENLTPENSESFYNTIDTALRTPDFLPRNIVDRFKIEVISTTDDATHTLAHHQVIQDSGWGGKVIPTFRPDGVSNIIHPDWRTNINALGELVGTELTTYSAFINALQIRREFFKNMGATSTDHGVATPLPME
;
A
#
# COMPACT_ATOMS: atom_id res chain seq x y z
N HIS A 1 -1.45 0.90 2.02
CA HIS A 1 -0.79 -0.41 1.91
C HIS A 1 0.71 -0.21 1.70
N THR A 2 1.53 -0.91 2.46
CA THR A 2 2.99 -0.83 2.36
C THR A 2 3.47 -1.86 1.33
N ASP A 3 4.26 -1.42 0.35
CA ASP A 3 4.87 -2.29 -0.65
C ASP A 3 6.24 -2.79 -0.12
N PRO A 4 6.48 -4.11 -0.03
CA PRO A 4 7.75 -4.65 0.45
C PRO A 4 8.94 -4.25 -0.44
N ARG A 5 8.69 -3.90 -1.71
CA ARG A 5 9.70 -3.39 -2.63
C ARG A 5 10.40 -2.14 -2.10
N TRP A 6 9.69 -1.24 -1.42
CA TRP A 6 10.29 -0.04 -0.83
C TRP A 6 11.45 -0.37 0.12
N PHE A 7 11.30 -1.43 0.91
CA PHE A 7 12.36 -1.87 1.83
C PHE A 7 13.43 -2.73 1.16
N ALA A 8 13.07 -3.50 0.14
CA ALA A 8 14.03 -4.29 -0.62
C ALA A 8 15.01 -3.39 -1.40
N GLU A 9 14.49 -2.40 -2.12
CA GLU A 9 15.27 -1.47 -2.93
C GLU A 9 15.88 -0.34 -2.11
N ASN A 10 15.21 0.10 -1.06
CA ASN A 10 15.60 1.20 -0.16
C ASN A 10 15.95 2.49 -0.92
N LEU A 11 15.16 2.82 -1.94
CA LEU A 11 15.32 4.03 -2.74
C LEU A 11 14.49 5.19 -2.18
N PRO A 12 14.88 6.45 -2.43
CA PRO A 12 14.08 7.61 -2.05
C PRO A 12 12.67 7.54 -2.64
N PHE A 13 11.70 8.05 -1.91
CA PHE A 13 10.35 8.27 -2.46
C PHE A 13 10.38 9.33 -3.55
N THR A 14 9.53 9.19 -4.55
CA THR A 14 9.54 10.05 -5.74
C THR A 14 9.19 11.49 -5.44
N ASP A 15 8.10 11.71 -4.72
CA ASP A 15 7.55 13.02 -4.38
C ASP A 15 6.45 12.92 -3.32
N PRO A 16 6.00 14.07 -2.74
CA PRO A 16 4.98 14.09 -1.70
C PRO A 16 3.61 13.54 -2.13
N ALA A 17 3.19 13.78 -3.37
CA ALA A 17 1.86 13.37 -3.84
C ALA A 17 1.77 11.86 -4.02
N HIS A 18 2.77 11.24 -4.63
CA HIS A 18 2.84 9.79 -4.81
C HIS A 18 3.18 9.03 -3.52
N LEU A 19 3.69 9.71 -2.50
CA LEU A 19 3.86 9.11 -1.18
C LEU A 19 2.58 9.17 -0.34
N LEU A 20 1.90 10.32 -0.28
CA LEU A 20 0.89 10.63 0.73
C LEU A 20 -0.55 10.63 0.21
N ILE A 21 -0.76 10.77 -1.11
CA ILE A 21 -2.10 10.98 -1.68
C ILE A 21 -2.51 9.83 -2.60
N THR A 22 -1.79 9.65 -3.70
CA THR A 22 -2.16 8.70 -4.77
C THR A 22 -2.28 7.25 -4.29
N PRO A 23 -1.40 6.70 -3.42
CA PRO A 23 -1.49 5.32 -2.96
C PRO A 23 -2.47 5.12 -1.80
N ASP A 24 -2.95 6.20 -1.16
CA ASP A 24 -3.81 6.10 0.03
C ASP A 24 -5.29 6.23 -0.32
N HIS A 25 -5.98 5.09 -0.31
CA HIS A 25 -7.40 5.06 -0.65
C HIS A 25 -8.31 5.75 0.39
N TYR A 26 -7.87 5.98 1.61
CA TYR A 26 -8.62 6.80 2.57
C TYR A 26 -8.54 8.27 2.19
N VAL A 27 -7.41 8.71 1.63
CA VAL A 27 -7.21 10.09 1.17
C VAL A 27 -8.02 10.33 -0.10
N PHE A 28 -7.77 9.58 -1.17
CA PHE A 28 -8.44 9.88 -2.44
C PHE A 28 -9.95 9.62 -2.42
N ARG A 29 -10.46 8.68 -1.60
CA ARG A 29 -11.91 8.48 -1.44
C ARG A 29 -12.59 9.66 -0.76
N MET A 30 -11.94 10.33 0.17
CA MET A 30 -12.47 11.54 0.80
C MET A 30 -12.66 12.64 -0.26
N LEU A 31 -11.66 12.87 -1.12
CA LEU A 31 -11.76 13.85 -2.19
C LEU A 31 -12.82 13.45 -3.23
N TYR A 32 -12.87 12.17 -3.60
CA TYR A 32 -13.85 11.63 -4.51
C TYR A 32 -15.29 11.84 -4.01
N SER A 33 -15.54 11.74 -2.70
CA SER A 33 -16.84 12.00 -2.10
C SER A 33 -17.35 13.43 -2.32
N GLN A 34 -16.45 14.36 -2.65
CA GLN A 34 -16.76 15.77 -2.96
C GLN A 34 -16.74 16.05 -4.47
N GLY A 35 -16.76 15.01 -5.30
CA GLY A 35 -16.80 15.13 -6.76
C GLY A 35 -15.45 15.35 -7.43
N VAL A 36 -14.32 15.18 -6.71
CA VAL A 36 -13.00 15.20 -7.32
C VAL A 36 -12.81 13.89 -8.10
N GLY A 37 -12.58 13.99 -9.41
CA GLY A 37 -12.31 12.82 -10.24
C GLY A 37 -10.99 12.15 -9.86
N LEU A 38 -10.98 10.81 -9.79
CA LEU A 38 -9.80 10.04 -9.39
C LEU A 38 -8.62 10.23 -10.35
N GLU A 39 -8.91 10.47 -11.64
CA GLU A 39 -7.91 10.75 -12.67
C GLU A 39 -7.10 12.03 -12.37
N LYS A 40 -7.70 13.00 -11.67
CA LYS A 40 -7.02 14.24 -11.23
C LYS A 40 -6.06 14.02 -10.05
N LEU A 41 -6.15 12.86 -9.42
CA LEU A 41 -5.28 12.44 -8.31
C LEU A 41 -4.23 11.41 -8.74
N GLY A 42 -4.03 11.24 -10.04
CA GLY A 42 -3.07 10.29 -10.60
C GLY A 42 -3.51 8.83 -10.50
N ILE A 43 -4.79 8.56 -10.20
CA ILE A 43 -5.29 7.18 -10.09
C ILE A 43 -5.57 6.64 -11.50
N PRO A 44 -4.95 5.51 -11.89
CA PRO A 44 -5.14 4.91 -13.20
C PRO A 44 -6.61 4.59 -13.50
N ARG A 45 -7.03 4.88 -14.72
CA ARG A 45 -8.38 4.59 -15.22
C ARG A 45 -8.45 3.19 -15.80
N LEU A 46 -9.57 2.51 -15.59
CA LEU A 46 -9.81 1.17 -16.16
C LEU A 46 -9.88 1.16 -17.69
N ASP A 47 -10.28 2.30 -18.29
CA ASP A 47 -10.38 2.47 -19.75
C ASP A 47 -9.07 2.92 -20.41
N GLY A 48 -7.97 3.04 -19.63
CA GLY A 48 -6.67 3.51 -20.11
C GLY A 48 -6.63 5.00 -20.47
N GLY A 49 -7.63 5.78 -20.07
CA GLY A 49 -7.66 7.24 -20.27
C GLY A 49 -6.53 7.95 -19.52
N SER A 50 -6.20 9.18 -19.92
CA SER A 50 -5.17 10.00 -19.29
C SER A 50 -5.52 10.33 -17.84
N VAL A 51 -4.49 10.46 -17.02
CA VAL A 51 -4.57 10.91 -15.62
C VAL A 51 -3.62 12.09 -15.42
N GLU A 52 -3.78 12.80 -14.31
CA GLU A 52 -2.81 13.83 -13.92
C GLU A 52 -1.48 13.17 -13.54
N GLU A 53 -0.39 13.62 -14.14
CA GLU A 53 0.96 13.10 -13.93
C GLU A 53 1.84 14.10 -13.16
N ASP A 54 1.42 15.39 -13.09
CA ASP A 54 2.16 16.39 -12.34
C ASP A 54 1.85 16.28 -10.83
N PRO A 55 2.82 15.83 -10.01
CA PRO A 55 2.62 15.66 -8.58
C PRO A 55 2.31 16.97 -7.86
N ARG A 56 2.71 18.13 -8.42
CA ARG A 56 2.38 19.42 -7.85
C ARG A 56 0.92 19.80 -8.07
N GLN A 57 0.33 19.43 -9.20
CA GLN A 57 -1.10 19.62 -9.47
C GLN A 57 -1.94 18.73 -8.56
N ILE A 58 -1.54 17.46 -8.38
CA ILE A 58 -2.18 16.53 -7.44
C ILE A 58 -2.13 17.10 -6.02
N TRP A 59 -0.96 17.59 -5.58
CA TRP A 59 -0.77 18.17 -4.26
C TRP A 59 -1.59 19.44 -4.06
N GLN A 60 -1.60 20.34 -5.05
CA GLN A 60 -2.39 21.56 -5.01
C GLN A 60 -3.89 21.27 -4.89
N LEU A 61 -4.37 20.28 -5.63
CA LEU A 61 -5.75 19.84 -5.54
C LEU A 61 -6.07 19.26 -4.15
N PHE A 62 -5.20 18.41 -3.60
CA PHE A 62 -5.33 17.89 -2.24
C PHE A 62 -5.42 19.03 -1.21
N SER A 63 -4.55 20.04 -1.30
CA SER A 63 -4.53 21.15 -0.34
C SER A 63 -5.83 21.98 -0.37
N GLN A 64 -6.46 22.13 -1.56
CA GLN A 64 -7.75 22.83 -1.70
C GLN A 64 -8.88 22.12 -0.92
N TYR A 65 -8.78 20.79 -0.78
CA TYR A 65 -9.77 19.97 -0.10
C TYR A 65 -9.30 19.45 1.27
N TYR A 66 -8.15 19.94 1.77
CA TYR A 66 -7.59 19.46 3.04
C TYR A 66 -8.54 19.66 4.23
N TYR A 67 -9.39 20.68 4.19
CA TYR A 67 -10.41 20.95 5.21
C TYR A 67 -11.37 19.76 5.45
N LEU A 68 -11.54 18.85 4.47
CA LEU A 68 -12.39 17.66 4.60
C LEU A 68 -11.88 16.68 5.66
N PHE A 69 -10.59 16.74 5.95
CA PHE A 69 -9.96 15.86 6.93
C PHE A 69 -10.08 16.37 8.36
N ALA A 70 -10.59 17.60 8.57
CA ALA A 70 -10.75 18.16 9.90
C ALA A 70 -11.61 17.27 10.79
N GLY A 71 -11.13 16.94 11.98
CA GLY A 71 -11.81 16.07 12.94
C GLY A 71 -11.84 14.58 12.58
N THR A 72 -11.13 14.17 11.54
CA THR A 72 -10.96 12.74 11.19
C THR A 72 -9.63 12.19 11.71
N PRO A 73 -9.52 10.85 11.92
CA PRO A 73 -8.24 10.23 12.26
C PRO A 73 -7.14 10.49 11.22
N VAL A 74 -7.49 10.52 9.93
CA VAL A 74 -6.56 10.81 8.83
C VAL A 74 -6.05 12.24 8.90
N GLY A 75 -6.92 13.22 9.23
CA GLY A 75 -6.52 14.60 9.46
C GLY A 75 -5.55 14.73 10.63
N ALA A 76 -5.88 14.13 11.77
CA ALA A 76 -5.00 14.14 12.94
C ALA A 76 -3.63 13.50 12.64
N TRP A 77 -3.60 12.43 11.81
CA TRP A 77 -2.35 11.82 11.35
C TRP A 77 -1.56 12.78 10.45
N PHE A 78 -2.18 13.44 9.49
CA PHE A 78 -1.52 14.42 8.63
C PHE A 78 -0.96 15.60 9.43
N ASP A 79 -1.76 16.17 10.33
CA ASP A 79 -1.33 17.30 11.18
C ASP A 79 -0.10 16.91 12.00
N HIS A 80 -0.10 15.70 12.59
CA HIS A 80 1.05 15.17 13.31
C HIS A 80 2.27 14.99 12.40
N VAL A 81 2.10 14.38 11.23
CA VAL A 81 3.19 14.16 10.26
C VAL A 81 3.77 15.48 9.77
N PHE A 82 2.92 16.44 9.44
CA PHE A 82 3.40 17.76 9.00
C PHE A 82 4.18 18.49 10.10
N ALA A 83 3.67 18.48 11.33
CA ALA A 83 4.32 19.14 12.45
C ALA A 83 5.59 18.41 12.92
N GLU A 84 5.48 17.14 13.28
CA GLU A 84 6.54 16.44 13.99
C GLU A 84 7.57 15.76 13.06
N VAL A 85 7.17 15.42 11.84
CA VAL A 85 8.08 14.74 10.92
C VAL A 85 8.73 15.73 9.96
N PHE A 86 7.97 16.69 9.43
CA PHE A 86 8.44 17.67 8.47
C PHE A 86 8.68 19.08 9.06
N GLY A 87 8.36 19.30 10.34
CA GLY A 87 8.64 20.55 11.05
C GLY A 87 7.79 21.75 10.63
N MET A 88 6.58 21.52 10.12
CA MET A 88 5.66 22.59 9.76
C MET A 88 5.06 23.22 11.00
N SER A 89 5.05 24.57 11.05
CA SER A 89 4.48 25.35 12.16
C SER A 89 3.04 25.82 11.90
N GLU A 90 2.52 25.59 10.70
CA GLU A 90 1.20 26.02 10.25
C GLU A 90 0.40 24.82 9.72
N ASN A 91 -0.91 24.99 9.63
CA ASN A 91 -1.75 24.01 8.95
C ASN A 91 -1.65 24.15 7.43
N LEU A 92 -1.83 23.05 6.72
CA LEU A 92 -1.87 23.06 5.26
C LEU A 92 -3.09 23.84 4.76
N THR A 93 -2.85 24.79 3.86
CA THR A 93 -3.88 25.57 3.15
C THR A 93 -3.54 25.64 1.65
N PRO A 94 -4.49 26.05 0.80
CA PRO A 94 -4.18 26.28 -0.63
C PRO A 94 -3.07 27.30 -0.86
N GLU A 95 -2.97 28.32 0.00
CA GLU A 95 -2.02 29.43 -0.15
C GLU A 95 -0.58 29.01 0.20
N ASN A 96 -0.39 28.12 1.18
CA ASN A 96 0.94 27.63 1.58
C ASN A 96 1.30 26.27 0.98
N SER A 97 0.46 25.73 0.11
CA SER A 97 0.56 24.40 -0.51
C SER A 97 1.93 24.16 -1.16
N GLU A 98 2.43 25.12 -1.92
CA GLU A 98 3.73 25.00 -2.60
C GLU A 98 4.90 24.94 -1.61
N SER A 99 4.84 25.72 -0.53
CA SER A 99 5.85 25.72 0.53
C SER A 99 5.89 24.35 1.23
N PHE A 100 4.73 23.78 1.54
CA PHE A 100 4.62 22.43 2.11
C PHE A 100 5.20 21.39 1.17
N TYR A 101 4.80 21.41 -0.11
CA TYR A 101 5.34 20.49 -1.11
C TYR A 101 6.87 20.54 -1.15
N ASN A 102 7.45 21.74 -1.28
CA ASN A 102 8.89 21.92 -1.42
C ASN A 102 9.66 21.45 -0.17
N THR A 103 9.12 21.69 1.03
CA THR A 103 9.73 21.25 2.28
C THR A 103 9.73 19.72 2.37
N ILE A 104 8.60 19.08 2.06
CA ILE A 104 8.49 17.61 2.08
C ILE A 104 9.38 17.00 0.99
N ASP A 105 9.31 17.50 -0.26
CA ASP A 105 10.14 17.00 -1.37
C ASP A 105 11.65 17.10 -1.05
N THR A 106 12.08 18.20 -0.44
CA THR A 106 13.46 18.36 0.00
C THR A 106 13.84 17.32 1.07
N ALA A 107 12.97 17.09 2.05
CA ALA A 107 13.20 16.11 3.10
C ALA A 107 13.29 14.67 2.52
N LEU A 108 12.39 14.29 1.60
CA LEU A 108 12.37 12.98 0.98
C LEU A 108 13.65 12.64 0.18
N ARG A 109 14.43 13.63 -0.21
CA ARG A 109 15.72 13.44 -0.91
C ARG A 109 16.88 13.19 0.03
N THR A 110 16.67 13.30 1.33
CA THR A 110 17.73 13.06 2.34
C THR A 110 17.76 11.58 2.74
N PRO A 111 18.93 11.07 3.18
CA PRO A 111 19.03 9.69 3.67
C PRO A 111 18.09 9.36 4.82
N ASP A 112 17.75 10.34 5.67
CA ASP A 112 16.88 10.14 6.84
C ASP A 112 15.46 9.70 6.47
N PHE A 113 15.05 9.96 5.23
CA PHE A 113 13.74 9.58 4.68
C PHE A 113 13.80 8.39 3.74
N LEU A 114 14.90 7.65 3.67
CA LEU A 114 14.89 6.33 3.04
C LEU A 114 13.98 5.38 3.80
N PRO A 115 13.26 4.46 3.14
CA PRO A 115 12.29 3.58 3.77
C PRO A 115 12.79 2.86 5.03
N ARG A 116 13.99 2.30 4.99
CA ARG A 116 14.58 1.60 6.15
C ARG A 116 14.91 2.56 7.29
N ASN A 117 15.42 3.75 6.99
CA ASN A 117 15.76 4.75 7.99
C ASN A 117 14.51 5.32 8.69
N ILE A 118 13.38 5.43 7.97
CA ILE A 118 12.08 5.78 8.56
C ILE A 118 11.65 4.71 9.59
N VAL A 119 11.76 3.43 9.25
CA VAL A 119 11.45 2.33 10.17
C VAL A 119 12.29 2.43 11.45
N ASP A 120 13.60 2.63 11.30
CA ASP A 120 14.53 2.74 12.43
C ASP A 120 14.27 4.00 13.27
N ARG A 121 14.02 5.15 12.62
CA ARG A 121 13.72 6.44 13.27
C ARG A 121 12.45 6.36 14.14
N PHE A 122 11.39 5.73 13.61
CA PHE A 122 10.13 5.59 14.35
C PHE A 122 10.08 4.35 15.23
N LYS A 123 11.17 3.58 15.33
CA LYS A 123 11.27 2.35 16.13
C LYS A 123 10.15 1.37 15.82
N ILE A 124 9.82 1.22 14.52
CA ILE A 124 8.81 0.28 14.08
C ILE A 124 9.38 -1.12 14.22
N GLU A 125 8.73 -1.95 15.03
CA GLU A 125 9.20 -3.31 15.32
C GLU A 125 8.90 -4.27 14.17
N VAL A 126 7.73 -4.16 13.56
CA VAL A 126 7.27 -5.03 12.48
C VAL A 126 6.38 -4.27 11.51
N ILE A 127 6.60 -4.47 10.22
CA ILE A 127 5.66 -4.10 9.15
C ILE A 127 5.10 -5.37 8.55
N SER A 128 3.77 -5.46 8.46
CA SER A 128 3.09 -6.55 7.78
C SER A 128 2.50 -6.05 6.46
N THR A 129 2.90 -6.68 5.37
CA THR A 129 2.35 -6.43 4.03
C THR A 129 1.17 -7.35 3.76
N THR A 130 0.37 -7.06 2.74
CA THR A 130 -0.73 -7.92 2.30
C THR A 130 -0.35 -8.56 0.97
N ASP A 131 -0.22 -9.88 0.95
CA ASP A 131 0.31 -10.62 -0.19
C ASP A 131 -0.63 -11.73 -0.64
N ASP A 132 -0.86 -11.81 -1.95
CA ASP A 132 -1.70 -12.85 -2.54
C ASP A 132 -1.07 -14.24 -2.39
N ALA A 133 -1.90 -15.28 -2.33
CA ALA A 133 -1.46 -16.67 -2.22
C ALA A 133 -0.51 -17.10 -3.35
N THR A 134 -0.56 -16.41 -4.49
CA THR A 134 0.31 -16.66 -5.66
C THR A 134 1.62 -15.86 -5.65
N HIS A 135 1.83 -14.96 -4.70
CA HIS A 135 3.06 -14.15 -4.64
C HIS A 135 4.28 -15.00 -4.28
N THR A 136 5.39 -14.77 -4.95
CA THR A 136 6.68 -15.46 -4.71
C THR A 136 7.40 -14.95 -3.46
N LEU A 137 7.00 -13.80 -2.93
CA LEU A 137 7.62 -13.10 -1.79
C LEU A 137 9.10 -12.74 -2.02
N ALA A 138 9.50 -12.54 -3.29
CA ALA A 138 10.88 -12.26 -3.66
C ALA A 138 11.46 -11.04 -2.92
N HIS A 139 10.69 -9.96 -2.77
CA HIS A 139 11.14 -8.78 -2.04
C HIS A 139 11.34 -9.05 -0.54
N HIS A 140 10.50 -9.88 0.08
CA HIS A 140 10.70 -10.31 1.48
C HIS A 140 12.00 -11.10 1.64
N GLN A 141 12.32 -11.97 0.68
CA GLN A 141 13.59 -12.70 0.68
C GLN A 141 14.79 -11.75 0.57
N VAL A 142 14.74 -10.77 -0.36
CA VAL A 142 15.79 -9.75 -0.49
C VAL A 142 15.97 -8.97 0.81
N ILE A 143 14.89 -8.62 1.50
CA ILE A 143 14.94 -7.91 2.79
C ILE A 143 15.64 -8.78 3.84
N GLN A 144 15.25 -10.05 3.97
CA GLN A 144 15.86 -11.00 4.92
C GLN A 144 17.36 -11.18 4.65
N ASP A 145 17.75 -11.30 3.38
CA ASP A 145 19.14 -11.52 2.96
C ASP A 145 20.01 -10.26 3.08
N SER A 146 19.39 -9.07 3.20
CA SER A 146 20.11 -7.79 3.23
C SER A 146 20.89 -7.53 4.51
N GLY A 147 20.61 -8.28 5.59
CA GLY A 147 21.19 -8.04 6.91
C GLY A 147 20.63 -6.80 7.64
N TRP A 148 19.63 -6.10 7.09
CA TRP A 148 18.93 -5.04 7.80
C TRP A 148 18.10 -5.60 8.96
N GLY A 149 18.16 -4.95 10.14
CA GLY A 149 17.50 -5.44 11.36
C GLY A 149 15.98 -5.26 11.40
N GLY A 150 15.39 -4.49 10.48
CA GLY A 150 13.94 -4.28 10.42
C GLY A 150 13.19 -5.52 9.94
N LYS A 151 11.96 -5.70 10.40
CA LYS A 151 11.12 -6.85 10.07
C LYS A 151 9.98 -6.44 9.16
N VAL A 152 10.02 -6.93 7.92
CA VAL A 152 8.89 -6.84 6.98
C VAL A 152 8.42 -8.27 6.70
N ILE A 153 7.21 -8.58 7.14
CA ILE A 153 6.63 -9.93 7.06
C ILE A 153 5.39 -9.94 6.15
N PRO A 154 5.13 -11.02 5.42
CA PRO A 154 3.92 -11.12 4.61
C PRO A 154 2.69 -11.46 5.46
N THR A 155 1.51 -11.02 5.00
CA THR A 155 0.22 -11.52 5.47
C THR A 155 -0.46 -12.29 4.35
N PHE A 156 -0.86 -13.53 4.61
CA PHE A 156 -1.44 -14.40 3.60
C PHE A 156 -2.87 -13.97 3.26
N ARG A 157 -3.09 -13.54 2.01
CA ARG A 157 -4.42 -13.19 1.48
C ARG A 157 -4.80 -14.11 0.32
N PRO A 158 -5.70 -15.09 0.53
CA PRO A 158 -6.10 -16.03 -0.51
C PRO A 158 -7.26 -15.55 -1.41
N ASP A 159 -7.69 -14.29 -1.30
CA ASP A 159 -8.91 -13.79 -1.97
C ASP A 159 -8.87 -14.00 -3.49
N GLY A 160 -7.72 -13.79 -4.13
CA GLY A 160 -7.54 -13.96 -5.56
C GLY A 160 -7.80 -15.39 -6.06
N VAL A 161 -7.63 -16.40 -5.19
CA VAL A 161 -7.85 -17.82 -5.53
C VAL A 161 -9.12 -18.40 -4.91
N SER A 162 -9.71 -17.75 -3.92
CA SER A 162 -10.94 -18.22 -3.25
C SER A 162 -12.22 -17.55 -3.75
N ASN A 163 -12.13 -16.34 -4.32
CA ASN A 163 -13.28 -15.64 -4.89
C ASN A 163 -13.60 -16.13 -6.30
N ILE A 164 -14.45 -17.16 -6.43
CA ILE A 164 -14.78 -17.82 -7.71
C ILE A 164 -15.49 -16.92 -8.73
N ILE A 165 -16.04 -15.79 -8.30
CA ILE A 165 -16.69 -14.82 -9.21
C ILE A 165 -15.71 -13.75 -9.72
N HIS A 166 -14.46 -13.75 -9.23
CA HIS A 166 -13.47 -12.79 -9.71
C HIS A 166 -13.07 -13.10 -11.17
N PRO A 167 -13.00 -12.11 -12.06
CA PRO A 167 -12.67 -12.34 -13.48
C PRO A 167 -11.39 -13.15 -13.69
N ASP A 168 -10.37 -12.91 -12.89
CA ASP A 168 -9.06 -13.55 -12.99
C ASP A 168 -8.94 -14.86 -12.18
N TRP A 169 -10.03 -15.32 -11.57
CA TRP A 169 -9.98 -16.49 -10.70
C TRP A 169 -9.33 -17.71 -11.36
N ARG A 170 -9.69 -18.00 -12.63
CA ARG A 170 -9.14 -19.15 -13.35
C ARG A 170 -7.63 -19.02 -13.57
N THR A 171 -7.16 -17.83 -13.91
CA THR A 171 -5.75 -17.52 -14.07
C THR A 171 -4.99 -17.70 -12.76
N ASN A 172 -5.56 -17.21 -11.66
CA ASN A 172 -4.97 -17.33 -10.33
C ASN A 172 -4.92 -18.80 -9.84
N ILE A 173 -5.94 -19.62 -10.13
CA ILE A 173 -5.94 -21.04 -9.82
C ILE A 173 -4.85 -21.78 -10.60
N ASN A 174 -4.67 -21.47 -11.87
CA ASN A 174 -3.60 -22.08 -12.67
C ASN A 174 -2.22 -21.68 -12.11
N ALA A 175 -1.99 -20.39 -11.83
CA ALA A 175 -0.75 -19.92 -11.21
C ALA A 175 -0.48 -20.58 -9.85
N LEU A 176 -1.52 -20.76 -9.01
CA LEU A 176 -1.39 -21.50 -7.76
C LEU A 176 -0.97 -22.94 -8.00
N GLY A 177 -1.57 -23.61 -9.00
CA GLY A 177 -1.23 -24.98 -9.39
C GLY A 177 0.22 -25.11 -9.84
N GLU A 178 0.71 -24.18 -10.65
CA GLU A 178 2.12 -24.12 -11.10
C GLU A 178 3.08 -23.99 -9.93
N LEU A 179 2.77 -23.11 -8.96
CA LEU A 179 3.61 -22.89 -7.78
C LEU A 179 3.72 -24.12 -6.88
N VAL A 180 2.69 -24.94 -6.82
CA VAL A 180 2.70 -26.16 -5.99
C VAL A 180 2.99 -27.43 -6.80
N GLY A 181 3.19 -27.32 -8.12
CA GLY A 181 3.50 -28.44 -9.01
C GLY A 181 2.35 -29.43 -9.20
N THR A 182 1.09 -28.97 -9.07
CA THR A 182 -0.09 -29.84 -9.16
C THR A 182 -1.24 -29.13 -9.87
N GLU A 183 -1.88 -29.79 -10.83
CA GLU A 183 -3.09 -29.27 -11.46
C GLU A 183 -4.28 -29.30 -10.47
N LEU A 184 -4.95 -28.15 -10.30
CA LEU A 184 -6.00 -27.97 -9.29
C LEU A 184 -7.38 -28.25 -9.88
N THR A 185 -7.69 -29.51 -10.17
CA THR A 185 -8.95 -29.96 -10.76
C THR A 185 -10.00 -30.41 -9.74
N THR A 186 -9.62 -30.55 -8.47
CA THR A 186 -10.51 -30.98 -7.38
C THR A 186 -10.42 -30.02 -6.19
N TYR A 187 -11.49 -29.99 -5.39
CA TYR A 187 -11.49 -29.20 -4.14
C TYR A 187 -10.39 -29.66 -3.17
N SER A 188 -10.14 -30.96 -3.07
CA SER A 188 -9.07 -31.48 -2.20
C SER A 188 -7.69 -31.03 -2.66
N ALA A 189 -7.40 -31.02 -3.97
CA ALA A 189 -6.15 -30.50 -4.51
C ALA A 189 -5.99 -28.99 -4.21
N PHE A 190 -7.07 -28.22 -4.35
CA PHE A 190 -7.08 -26.81 -4.02
C PHE A 190 -6.78 -26.56 -2.53
N ILE A 191 -7.43 -27.25 -1.61
CA ILE A 191 -7.17 -27.11 -0.17
C ILE A 191 -5.72 -27.47 0.17
N ASN A 192 -5.19 -28.56 -0.42
CA ASN A 192 -3.79 -28.93 -0.22
C ASN A 192 -2.82 -27.84 -0.74
N ALA A 193 -3.11 -27.26 -1.90
CA ALA A 193 -2.32 -26.16 -2.44
C ALA A 193 -2.30 -24.94 -1.50
N LEU A 194 -3.46 -24.57 -0.94
CA LEU A 194 -3.53 -23.48 0.06
C LEU A 194 -2.72 -23.83 1.33
N GLN A 195 -2.73 -25.07 1.78
CA GLN A 195 -1.92 -25.50 2.94
C GLN A 195 -0.41 -25.35 2.66
N ILE A 196 0.04 -25.79 1.48
CA ILE A 196 1.44 -25.65 1.04
C ILE A 196 1.83 -24.16 1.00
N ARG A 197 0.98 -23.32 0.44
CA ARG A 197 1.26 -21.87 0.36
C ARG A 197 1.26 -21.21 1.72
N ARG A 198 0.35 -21.55 2.60
CA ARG A 198 0.32 -21.05 3.98
C ARG A 198 1.60 -21.42 4.75
N GLU A 199 2.09 -22.65 4.58
CA GLU A 199 3.35 -23.07 5.21
C GLU A 199 4.55 -22.29 4.62
N PHE A 200 4.56 -22.04 3.30
CA PHE A 200 5.56 -21.17 2.68
C PHE A 200 5.54 -19.76 3.28
N PHE A 201 4.37 -19.13 3.39
CA PHE A 201 4.23 -17.80 3.99
C PHE A 201 4.67 -17.79 5.45
N LYS A 202 4.32 -18.80 6.22
CA LYS A 202 4.74 -18.97 7.59
C LYS A 202 6.26 -19.07 7.74
N ASN A 203 6.91 -19.81 6.86
CA ASN A 203 8.37 -19.90 6.80
C ASN A 203 9.03 -18.56 6.43
N MET A 204 8.32 -17.69 5.71
CA MET A 204 8.71 -16.30 5.43
C MET A 204 8.36 -15.32 6.54
N GLY A 205 7.85 -15.80 7.68
CA GLY A 205 7.56 -15.00 8.86
C GLY A 205 6.11 -14.54 9.02
N ALA A 206 5.19 -14.98 8.16
CA ALA A 206 3.77 -14.64 8.31
C ALA A 206 3.19 -15.16 9.62
N THR A 207 2.44 -14.32 10.32
CA THR A 207 1.78 -14.64 11.58
C THR A 207 0.26 -14.56 11.49
N SER A 208 -0.27 -14.05 10.38
CA SER A 208 -1.70 -13.77 10.20
C SER A 208 -2.16 -14.01 8.76
N THR A 209 -3.47 -14.07 8.60
CA THR A 209 -4.17 -14.03 7.31
C THR A 209 -5.03 -12.78 7.25
N ASP A 210 -5.27 -12.29 6.04
CA ASP A 210 -6.15 -11.15 5.76
C ASP A 210 -7.15 -11.53 4.67
N HIS A 211 -8.35 -10.94 4.70
CA HIS A 211 -9.41 -11.20 3.74
C HIS A 211 -10.15 -9.92 3.37
N GLY A 212 -10.42 -9.74 2.09
CA GLY A 212 -11.34 -8.72 1.60
C GLY A 212 -12.77 -9.29 1.48
N VAL A 213 -13.76 -8.54 1.94
CA VAL A 213 -15.18 -8.88 1.79
C VAL A 213 -15.88 -7.76 1.03
N ALA A 214 -16.34 -8.06 -0.18
CA ALA A 214 -17.05 -7.07 -1.00
C ALA A 214 -18.46 -6.78 -0.45
N THR A 215 -19.14 -7.81 0.06
CA THR A 215 -20.49 -7.69 0.62
C THR A 215 -20.61 -8.61 1.82
N PRO A 216 -21.02 -8.11 3.01
CA PRO A 216 -21.28 -8.98 4.15
C PRO A 216 -22.52 -9.83 3.81
N LEU A 217 -22.35 -11.16 3.84
CA LEU A 217 -23.45 -12.09 3.71
C LEU A 217 -24.04 -12.36 5.10
N PRO A 218 -25.37 -12.29 5.29
CA PRO A 218 -25.97 -12.75 6.53
C PRO A 218 -25.66 -14.25 6.72
N MET A 219 -25.27 -14.64 7.91
CA MET A 219 -25.26 -16.07 8.28
C MET A 219 -26.73 -16.48 8.47
N GLU A 220 -27.19 -17.47 7.68
CA GLU A 220 -28.47 -18.14 7.89
C GLU A 220 -28.39 -19.13 9.05
#